data_396499ee09b8bb9eeb45b9898906a0ef
#
_entry.id   396499ee09b8bb9eeb45b9898906a0ef
#
_cell.length_a   1.000
_cell.length_b   1.000
_cell.length_c   1.000
_cell.angle_alpha   90.00
_cell.angle_beta   90.00
_cell.angle_gamma   90.00
#
_symmetry.space_group_name_H-M   'P 1'
#
loop_
_entity.id
_entity.type
_entity.pdbx_description
1 polymer ?
#
loop_
_entity_poly.entity_id
_entity_poly.type
_entity_poly.pdbx_seq_one_letter_code
_entity_poly.pdbx_strand_id
1 'polypeptide(L)'
;MKVLVTGGSGFLGINLIRYLHERGHECVSLDLIDFDYPDMMDKVTAVKGDIRVEADVQRAMQGVDQVVHCAAALPLYSPKDIYTTDVEGTRMVLDVALRNNVQRAVMISSTAVYGIPDHHPLVENDKLEGVGPYGQAKIQAEMVCLEYRAKGLVVPIIRPKSFIGPERLGVFAMLYDWAHTGHN
;
A
#
# COMPACT_ATOMS: atom_id res chain seq x y z
N MET A 1 0.07 4.10 19.69
CA MET A 1 0.32 2.82 19.00
C MET A 1 1.48 2.99 18.05
N LYS A 2 2.22 1.93 17.80
CA LYS A 2 3.28 1.90 16.79
C LYS A 2 2.76 1.30 15.50
N VAL A 3 2.82 2.06 14.41
CA VAL A 3 2.23 1.69 13.12
C VAL A 3 3.33 1.56 12.07
N LEU A 4 3.42 0.40 11.44
CA LEU A 4 4.26 0.19 10.26
C LEU A 4 3.49 0.60 8.99
N VAL A 5 4.09 1.46 8.19
CA VAL A 5 3.61 1.81 6.85
C VAL A 5 4.61 1.28 5.83
N THR A 6 4.26 0.23 5.10
CA THR A 6 5.08 -0.21 3.96
C THR A 6 4.79 0.68 2.76
N GLY A 7 5.80 0.96 1.95
CA GLY A 7 5.67 2.01 0.93
C GLY A 7 5.59 3.41 1.58
N GLY A 8 6.24 3.59 2.74
CA GLY A 8 6.16 4.80 3.55
C GLY A 8 6.79 6.02 2.90
N SER A 9 7.75 5.83 2.00
CA SER A 9 8.34 6.90 1.20
C SER A 9 7.54 7.21 -0.08
N GLY A 10 6.45 6.47 -0.33
CA GLY A 10 5.54 6.74 -1.44
C GLY A 10 4.50 7.81 -1.11
N PHE A 11 3.76 8.25 -2.13
CA PHE A 11 2.75 9.31 -2.01
C PHE A 11 1.71 9.06 -0.90
N LEU A 12 1.07 7.88 -0.89
CA LEU A 12 0.10 7.56 0.15
C LEU A 12 0.78 7.40 1.50
N GLY A 13 1.97 6.77 1.51
CA GLY A 13 2.72 6.46 2.72
C GLY A 13 3.09 7.69 3.52
N ILE A 14 3.71 8.70 2.90
CA ILE A 14 4.11 9.93 3.60
C ILE A 14 2.91 10.72 4.13
N ASN A 15 1.84 10.84 3.33
CA ASN A 15 0.63 11.54 3.79
C ASN A 15 -0.03 10.83 4.96
N LEU A 16 -0.06 9.49 4.95
CA LEU A 16 -0.57 8.70 6.06
C LEU A 16 0.33 8.81 7.30
N ILE A 17 1.64 8.78 7.14
CA ILE A 17 2.61 8.93 8.24
C ILE A 17 2.43 10.29 8.92
N ARG A 18 2.32 11.39 8.17
CA ARG A 18 2.02 12.72 8.71
C ARG A 18 0.73 12.71 9.52
N TYR A 19 -0.34 12.16 8.94
CA TYR A 19 -1.64 12.06 9.59
C TYR A 19 -1.62 11.25 10.89
N LEU A 20 -0.92 10.11 10.91
CA LEU A 20 -0.78 9.27 12.09
C LEU A 20 0.08 9.94 13.17
N HIS A 21 1.18 10.57 12.77
CA HIS A 21 2.06 11.29 13.70
C HIS A 21 1.34 12.44 14.41
N GLU A 22 0.56 13.25 13.67
CA GLU A 22 -0.26 14.34 14.24
C GLU A 22 -1.26 13.84 15.30
N ARG A 23 -1.62 12.56 15.26
CA ARG A 23 -2.51 11.89 16.23
C ARG A 23 -1.78 11.15 17.34
N GLY A 24 -0.47 11.38 17.47
CA GLY A 24 0.35 10.82 18.53
C GLY A 24 0.69 9.33 18.35
N HIS A 25 0.69 8.83 17.11
CA HIS A 25 1.18 7.48 16.81
C HIS A 25 2.67 7.50 16.47
N GLU A 26 3.40 6.48 16.92
CA GLU A 26 4.73 6.20 16.43
C GLU A 26 4.65 5.56 15.05
N CYS A 27 5.46 6.02 14.10
CA CYS A 27 5.45 5.50 12.74
C CYS A 27 6.78 4.84 12.39
N VAL A 28 6.68 3.69 11.72
CA VAL A 28 7.79 3.01 11.05
C VAL A 28 7.51 3.05 9.55
N SER A 29 8.47 3.49 8.75
CA SER A 29 8.43 3.42 7.28
C SER A 29 9.29 2.27 6.81
N LEU A 30 8.76 1.37 5.97
CA LEU A 30 9.54 0.39 5.22
C LEU A 30 9.38 0.67 3.72
N ASP A 31 10.47 1.00 3.06
CA ASP A 31 10.47 1.30 1.62
C ASP A 31 11.79 0.89 0.96
N LEU A 32 11.75 0.68 -0.37
CA LEU A 32 12.94 0.45 -1.19
C LEU A 32 13.84 1.69 -1.30
N ILE A 33 13.23 2.88 -1.26
CA ILE A 33 13.92 4.17 -1.34
C ILE A 33 14.10 4.78 0.05
N ASP A 34 15.04 5.70 0.16
CA ASP A 34 15.28 6.43 1.39
C ASP A 34 14.06 7.30 1.77
N PHE A 35 13.86 7.47 3.06
CA PHE A 35 12.81 8.34 3.59
C PHE A 35 13.32 9.77 3.65
N ASP A 36 13.10 10.54 2.58
CA ASP A 36 13.63 11.89 2.40
C ASP A 36 12.51 12.94 2.50
N TYR A 37 11.98 13.11 3.73
CA TYR A 37 10.97 14.13 4.04
C TYR A 37 11.44 14.93 5.26
N PRO A 38 12.04 16.14 5.05
CA PRO A 38 12.68 16.93 6.12
C PRO A 38 11.77 17.22 7.31
N ASP A 39 10.46 17.36 7.09
CA ASP A 39 9.47 17.60 8.16
C ASP A 39 9.22 16.39 9.06
N MET A 40 9.62 15.18 8.59
CA MET A 40 9.32 13.90 9.25
C MET A 40 10.55 13.03 9.57
N MET A 41 11.74 13.37 9.07
CA MET A 41 12.94 12.52 9.19
C MET A 41 13.26 12.14 10.64
N ASP A 42 13.16 13.08 11.59
CA ASP A 42 13.47 12.86 13.00
C ASP A 42 12.28 12.27 13.80
N LYS A 43 11.15 12.05 13.16
CA LYS A 43 9.88 11.64 13.80
C LYS A 43 9.46 10.23 13.41
N VAL A 44 10.15 9.60 12.47
CA VAL A 44 9.81 8.30 11.87
C VAL A 44 10.98 7.36 11.95
N THR A 45 10.76 6.13 12.36
CA THR A 45 11.76 5.07 12.22
C THR A 45 11.80 4.61 10.77
N ALA A 46 12.76 5.09 9.99
CA ALA A 46 12.91 4.72 8.59
C ALA A 46 13.72 3.41 8.46
N VAL A 47 13.15 2.43 7.77
CA VAL A 47 13.79 1.17 7.43
C VAL A 47 13.84 1.07 5.90
N LYS A 48 15.04 1.18 5.33
CA LYS A 48 15.26 0.88 3.92
C LYS A 48 15.30 -0.63 3.74
N GLY A 49 14.44 -1.16 2.87
CA GLY A 49 14.33 -2.60 2.65
C GLY A 49 13.21 -2.96 1.67
N ASP A 50 13.17 -4.24 1.34
CA ASP A 50 12.21 -4.81 0.39
C ASP A 50 11.17 -5.67 1.12
N ILE A 51 9.89 -5.46 0.84
CA ILE A 51 8.81 -6.27 1.42
C ILE A 51 8.86 -7.75 1.01
N ARG A 52 9.64 -8.09 -0.02
CA ARG A 52 9.89 -9.48 -0.48
C ARG A 52 11.00 -10.17 0.31
N VAL A 53 11.75 -9.40 1.11
CA VAL A 53 12.87 -9.90 1.93
C VAL A 53 12.43 -10.02 3.39
N GLU A 54 12.33 -11.24 3.89
CA GLU A 54 11.83 -11.52 5.25
C GLU A 54 12.59 -10.74 6.33
N ALA A 55 13.92 -10.70 6.24
CA ALA A 55 14.75 -10.00 7.21
C ALA A 55 14.43 -8.49 7.30
N ASP A 56 14.12 -7.85 6.18
CA ASP A 56 13.76 -6.43 6.13
C ASP A 56 12.38 -6.20 6.76
N VAL A 57 11.40 -7.04 6.41
CA VAL A 57 10.06 -6.98 6.97
C VAL A 57 10.10 -7.24 8.48
N GLN A 58 10.87 -8.26 8.93
CA GLN A 58 11.02 -8.58 10.34
C GLN A 58 11.67 -7.44 11.13
N ARG A 59 12.68 -6.78 10.56
CA ARG A 59 13.32 -5.62 11.17
C ARG A 59 12.35 -4.45 11.34
N ALA A 60 11.53 -4.19 10.33
CA ALA A 60 10.52 -3.12 10.37
C ALA A 60 9.34 -3.45 11.30
N MET A 61 9.05 -4.73 11.53
CA MET A 61 7.89 -5.19 12.32
C MET A 61 8.11 -5.16 13.82
N GLN A 62 9.31 -4.85 14.31
CA GLN A 62 9.64 -4.92 15.74
C GLN A 62 8.79 -3.97 16.60
N GLY A 63 7.99 -4.54 17.51
CA GLY A 63 7.14 -3.81 18.42
C GLY A 63 5.98 -3.06 17.75
N VAL A 64 5.62 -3.41 16.52
CA VAL A 64 4.52 -2.82 15.76
C VAL A 64 3.18 -3.37 16.26
N ASP A 65 2.23 -2.47 16.53
CA ASP A 65 0.86 -2.82 16.91
C ASP A 65 -0.02 -3.05 15.67
N GLN A 66 0.16 -2.24 14.63
CA GLN A 66 -0.65 -2.29 13.41
C GLN A 66 0.21 -2.03 12.16
N VAL A 67 -0.24 -2.58 11.03
CA VAL A 67 0.38 -2.40 9.71
C VAL A 67 -0.60 -1.71 8.76
N VAL A 68 -0.12 -0.75 7.97
CA VAL A 68 -0.79 -0.31 6.75
C VAL A 68 0.11 -0.65 5.57
N HIS A 69 -0.34 -1.59 4.76
CA HIS A 69 0.43 -2.12 3.63
C HIS A 69 0.09 -1.33 2.36
N CYS A 70 0.92 -0.30 2.08
CA CYS A 70 0.79 0.58 0.91
C CYS A 70 1.80 0.24 -0.19
N ALA A 71 2.86 -0.53 0.11
CA ALA A 71 3.86 -0.91 -0.88
C ALA A 71 3.23 -1.73 -2.01
N ALA A 72 3.49 -1.35 -3.25
CA ALA A 72 2.97 -2.00 -4.44
C ALA A 72 3.82 -1.66 -5.66
N ALA A 73 3.90 -2.58 -6.61
CA ALA A 73 4.37 -2.28 -7.95
C ALA A 73 3.24 -1.62 -8.77
N LEU A 74 3.58 -0.61 -9.56
CA LEU A 74 2.61 0.14 -10.35
C LEU A 74 2.30 -0.58 -11.69
N PRO A 75 1.18 -0.26 -12.38
CA PRO A 75 0.79 -0.92 -13.62
C PRO A 75 1.81 -0.91 -14.76
N LEU A 76 2.80 0.01 -14.72
CA LEU A 76 3.85 0.13 -15.74
C LEU A 76 5.08 -0.75 -15.47
N TYR A 77 5.13 -1.45 -14.34
CA TYR A 77 6.20 -2.39 -14.02
C TYR A 77 6.04 -3.70 -14.81
N SER A 78 7.09 -4.50 -14.86
CA SER A 78 7.00 -5.81 -15.49
C SER A 78 5.95 -6.70 -14.79
N PRO A 79 5.28 -7.62 -15.52
CA PRO A 79 4.34 -8.55 -14.88
C PRO A 79 4.98 -9.36 -13.73
N LYS A 80 6.26 -9.69 -13.85
CA LYS A 80 7.01 -10.39 -12.81
C LYS A 80 7.16 -9.52 -11.55
N ASP A 81 7.55 -8.25 -11.72
CA ASP A 81 7.72 -7.34 -10.58
C ASP A 81 6.40 -7.05 -9.90
N ILE A 82 5.32 -6.88 -10.69
CA ILE A 82 3.97 -6.72 -10.16
C ILE A 82 3.59 -7.94 -9.31
N TYR A 83 3.75 -9.14 -9.84
CA TYR A 83 3.38 -10.36 -9.12
C TYR A 83 4.22 -10.54 -7.85
N THR A 84 5.54 -10.46 -7.95
CA THR A 84 6.42 -10.69 -6.80
C THR A 84 6.24 -9.64 -5.71
N THR A 85 5.97 -8.39 -6.08
CA THR A 85 5.75 -7.32 -5.10
C THR A 85 4.34 -7.38 -4.51
N ASP A 86 3.32 -7.43 -5.36
CA ASP A 86 1.94 -7.26 -4.91
C ASP A 86 1.36 -8.54 -4.30
N VAL A 87 1.79 -9.72 -4.73
CA VAL A 87 1.29 -11.00 -4.20
C VAL A 87 2.25 -11.60 -3.17
N GLU A 88 3.49 -11.86 -3.57
CA GLU A 88 4.46 -12.50 -2.67
C GLU A 88 4.90 -11.56 -1.56
N GLY A 89 5.11 -10.28 -1.86
CA GLY A 89 5.42 -9.25 -0.86
C GLY A 89 4.28 -9.07 0.14
N THR A 90 3.01 -9.04 -0.31
CA THR A 90 1.85 -9.02 0.58
C THR A 90 1.83 -10.25 1.48
N ARG A 91 2.08 -11.45 0.94
CA ARG A 91 2.16 -12.69 1.73
C ARG A 91 3.25 -12.60 2.79
N MET A 92 4.43 -12.11 2.44
CA MET A 92 5.54 -11.92 3.37
C MET A 92 5.18 -10.96 4.51
N VAL A 93 4.60 -9.81 4.19
CA VAL A 93 4.20 -8.80 5.18
C VAL A 93 3.16 -9.38 6.15
N LEU A 94 2.14 -10.09 5.65
CA LEU A 94 1.08 -10.66 6.48
C LEU A 94 1.59 -11.85 7.32
N ASP A 95 2.51 -12.64 6.79
CA ASP A 95 3.13 -13.75 7.52
C ASP A 95 3.94 -13.24 8.71
N VAL A 96 4.79 -12.26 8.48
CA VAL A 96 5.57 -11.63 9.55
C VAL A 96 4.65 -10.91 10.56
N ALA A 97 3.59 -10.23 10.09
CA ALA A 97 2.62 -9.59 10.97
C ALA A 97 1.92 -10.60 11.89
N LEU A 98 1.47 -11.75 11.34
CA LEU A 98 0.85 -12.80 12.12
C LEU A 98 1.80 -13.38 13.18
N ARG A 99 3.05 -13.69 12.80
CA ARG A 99 4.07 -14.22 13.71
C ARG A 99 4.47 -13.24 14.82
N ASN A 100 4.36 -11.92 14.57
CA ASN A 100 4.63 -10.89 15.56
C ASN A 100 3.40 -10.45 16.36
N ASN A 101 2.28 -11.16 16.25
CA ASN A 101 1.02 -10.86 16.92
C ASN A 101 0.49 -9.44 16.67
N VAL A 102 0.70 -8.92 15.47
CA VAL A 102 0.16 -7.63 15.04
C VAL A 102 -1.38 -7.67 15.12
N GLN A 103 -1.98 -6.65 15.71
CA GLN A 103 -3.43 -6.63 15.95
C GLN A 103 -4.24 -6.48 14.66
N ARG A 104 -3.69 -5.77 13.67
CA ARG A 104 -4.38 -5.47 12.40
C ARG A 104 -3.38 -5.12 11.30
N ALA A 105 -3.63 -5.63 10.10
CA ALA A 105 -2.87 -5.29 8.89
C ALA A 105 -3.85 -4.79 7.82
N VAL A 106 -3.92 -3.47 7.62
CA VAL A 106 -4.77 -2.86 6.57
C VAL A 106 -4.09 -3.02 5.23
N MET A 107 -4.76 -3.64 4.26
CA MET A 107 -4.28 -3.79 2.87
C MET A 107 -4.83 -2.68 1.98
N ILE A 108 -3.94 -1.98 1.28
CA ILE A 108 -4.32 -1.05 0.22
C ILE A 108 -4.35 -1.81 -1.12
N SER A 109 -5.55 -2.16 -1.54
CA SER A 109 -5.86 -2.75 -2.83
C SER A 109 -6.12 -1.66 -3.88
N SER A 110 -7.02 -1.90 -4.83
CA SER A 110 -7.37 -0.95 -5.89
C SER A 110 -8.74 -1.28 -6.48
N THR A 111 -9.47 -0.29 -6.99
CA THR A 111 -10.65 -0.55 -7.83
C THR A 111 -10.31 -1.25 -9.16
N ALA A 112 -9.04 -1.35 -9.52
CA ALA A 112 -8.58 -2.16 -10.66
C ALA A 112 -8.97 -3.65 -10.56
N VAL A 113 -9.30 -4.14 -9.36
CA VAL A 113 -9.80 -5.51 -9.15
C VAL A 113 -11.14 -5.76 -9.85
N TYR A 114 -11.96 -4.73 -10.05
CA TYR A 114 -13.25 -4.88 -10.72
C TYR A 114 -13.16 -4.97 -12.25
N GLY A 115 -12.01 -4.58 -12.83
CA GLY A 115 -11.83 -4.57 -14.27
C GLY A 115 -12.62 -3.45 -14.95
N ILE A 116 -13.32 -3.79 -16.05
CA ILE A 116 -14.21 -2.87 -16.78
C ILE A 116 -15.64 -3.17 -16.31
N PRO A 117 -16.24 -2.28 -15.49
CA PRO A 117 -17.53 -2.55 -14.91
C PRO A 117 -18.65 -2.41 -15.96
N ASP A 118 -19.69 -3.22 -15.82
CA ASP A 118 -20.91 -3.18 -16.64
C ASP A 118 -22.04 -2.37 -15.99
N HIS A 119 -21.84 -1.93 -14.74
CA HIS A 119 -22.81 -1.13 -13.97
C HIS A 119 -22.13 -0.14 -13.00
N HIS A 120 -22.92 0.78 -12.47
CA HIS A 120 -22.57 1.73 -11.42
C HIS A 120 -23.77 1.99 -10.49
N PRO A 121 -23.56 2.26 -9.20
CA PRO A 121 -22.26 2.28 -8.50
C PRO A 121 -21.70 0.87 -8.28
N LEU A 122 -20.38 0.76 -8.18
CA LEU A 122 -19.71 -0.47 -7.75
C LEU A 122 -19.84 -0.65 -6.24
N VAL A 123 -19.98 -1.89 -5.81
CA VAL A 123 -20.02 -2.29 -4.40
C VAL A 123 -18.96 -3.38 -4.11
N GLU A 124 -18.67 -3.61 -2.83
CA GLU A 124 -17.57 -4.50 -2.41
C GLU A 124 -17.76 -5.96 -2.84
N ASN A 125 -19.01 -6.39 -3.00
CA ASN A 125 -19.38 -7.77 -3.39
C ASN A 125 -19.45 -7.99 -4.91
N ASP A 126 -19.17 -6.96 -5.71
CA ASP A 126 -19.16 -7.11 -7.16
C ASP A 126 -18.06 -8.05 -7.60
N LYS A 127 -18.27 -8.67 -8.77
CA LYS A 127 -17.35 -9.61 -9.38
C LYS A 127 -15.98 -8.98 -9.60
N LEU A 128 -14.93 -9.72 -9.27
CA LEU A 128 -13.56 -9.30 -9.49
C LEU A 128 -13.07 -9.87 -10.84
N GLU A 129 -12.81 -8.98 -11.79
CA GLU A 129 -12.41 -9.32 -13.15
C GLU A 129 -11.12 -8.61 -13.60
N GLY A 130 -10.29 -8.19 -12.67
CA GLY A 130 -9.10 -7.36 -12.86
C GLY A 130 -8.43 -7.48 -14.23
N VAL A 131 -8.29 -6.34 -14.92
CA VAL A 131 -7.67 -6.30 -16.25
C VAL A 131 -6.17 -6.14 -16.15
N GLY A 132 -5.43 -6.89 -16.96
CA GLY A 132 -3.99 -6.86 -17.05
C GLY A 132 -3.28 -7.42 -15.81
N PRO A 133 -1.94 -7.44 -15.83
CA PRO A 133 -1.15 -8.03 -14.74
C PRO A 133 -1.41 -7.38 -13.37
N TYR A 134 -1.58 -6.06 -13.34
CA TYR A 134 -1.80 -5.33 -12.09
C TYR A 134 -3.16 -5.66 -11.44
N GLY A 135 -4.26 -5.60 -12.20
CA GLY A 135 -5.59 -5.95 -11.68
C GLY A 135 -5.65 -7.39 -11.19
N GLN A 136 -5.05 -8.32 -11.93
CA GLN A 136 -4.96 -9.73 -11.56
C GLN A 136 -4.11 -9.94 -10.30
N ALA A 137 -2.96 -9.26 -10.17
CA ALA A 137 -2.12 -9.35 -8.98
C ALA A 137 -2.82 -8.77 -7.74
N LYS A 138 -3.59 -7.67 -7.88
CA LYS A 138 -4.37 -7.13 -6.76
C LYS A 138 -5.47 -8.10 -6.30
N ILE A 139 -6.15 -8.80 -7.21
CA ILE A 139 -7.10 -9.86 -6.83
C ILE A 139 -6.38 -10.97 -6.05
N GLN A 140 -5.23 -11.44 -6.53
CA GLN A 140 -4.47 -12.49 -5.84
C GLN A 140 -3.96 -12.02 -4.48
N ALA A 141 -3.53 -10.77 -4.35
CA ALA A 141 -3.15 -10.19 -3.06
C ALA A 141 -4.33 -10.14 -2.07
N GLU A 142 -5.55 -9.82 -2.54
CA GLU A 142 -6.75 -9.91 -1.71
C GLU A 142 -7.05 -11.35 -1.28
N MET A 143 -6.85 -12.34 -2.15
CA MET A 143 -6.97 -13.75 -1.77
C MET A 143 -5.97 -14.13 -0.68
N VAL A 144 -4.72 -13.65 -0.76
CA VAL A 144 -3.74 -13.80 0.33
C VAL A 144 -4.27 -13.18 1.62
N CYS A 145 -4.88 -12.00 1.57
CA CYS A 145 -5.49 -11.39 2.76
C CYS A 145 -6.58 -12.28 3.38
N LEU A 146 -7.42 -12.90 2.55
CA LEU A 146 -8.45 -13.83 3.04
C LEU A 146 -7.85 -15.08 3.70
N GLU A 147 -6.75 -15.61 3.16
CA GLU A 147 -6.01 -16.72 3.79
C GLU A 147 -5.53 -16.35 5.21
N TYR A 148 -5.02 -15.13 5.41
CA TYR A 148 -4.54 -14.68 6.72
C TYR A 148 -5.67 -14.29 7.66
N ARG A 149 -6.82 -13.83 7.17
CA ARG A 149 -8.04 -13.71 7.97
C ARG A 149 -8.47 -15.07 8.55
N ALA A 150 -8.42 -16.13 7.74
CA ALA A 150 -8.74 -17.48 8.20
C ALA A 150 -7.76 -18.00 9.26
N LYS A 151 -6.52 -17.47 9.31
CA LYS A 151 -5.52 -17.75 10.36
C LYS A 151 -5.68 -16.86 11.61
N GLY A 152 -6.67 -15.95 11.64
CA GLY A 152 -6.99 -15.11 12.79
C GLY A 152 -6.42 -13.69 12.75
N LEU A 153 -5.68 -13.29 11.69
CA LEU A 153 -5.23 -11.90 11.54
C LEU A 153 -6.38 -11.01 11.07
N VAL A 154 -6.55 -9.84 11.67
CA VAL A 154 -7.53 -8.84 11.19
C VAL A 154 -6.93 -8.09 10.00
N VAL A 155 -7.47 -8.35 8.79
CA VAL A 155 -6.95 -7.76 7.55
C VAL A 155 -8.07 -7.01 6.79
N PRO A 156 -8.40 -5.76 7.14
CA PRO A 156 -9.25 -4.91 6.31
C PRO A 156 -8.61 -4.65 4.95
N ILE A 157 -9.44 -4.63 3.89
CA ILE A 157 -9.02 -4.34 2.52
C ILE A 157 -9.70 -3.05 2.09
N ILE A 158 -8.92 -2.09 1.57
CA ILE A 158 -9.41 -0.83 1.04
C ILE A 158 -9.12 -0.81 -0.46
N ARG A 159 -10.13 -0.53 -1.29
CA ARG A 159 -10.04 -0.47 -2.76
C ARG A 159 -10.17 0.98 -3.24
N PRO A 160 -9.12 1.81 -3.16
CA PRO A 160 -9.16 3.18 -3.66
C PRO A 160 -9.14 3.20 -5.19
N LYS A 161 -9.67 4.28 -5.78
CA LYS A 161 -9.61 4.52 -7.23
C LYS A 161 -8.36 5.33 -7.60
N SER A 162 -8.27 6.56 -7.13
CA SER A 162 -7.15 7.46 -7.40
C SER A 162 -6.88 8.32 -6.17
N PHE A 163 -5.62 8.68 -5.98
CA PHE A 163 -5.19 9.57 -4.93
C PHE A 163 -4.77 10.92 -5.53
N ILE A 164 -5.18 12.00 -4.87
CA ILE A 164 -4.75 13.35 -5.15
C ILE A 164 -4.42 14.00 -3.81
N GLY A 165 -3.32 14.74 -3.74
CA GLY A 165 -2.94 15.43 -2.52
C GLY A 165 -1.55 16.05 -2.61
N PRO A 166 -1.06 16.59 -1.48
CA PRO A 166 0.31 17.08 -1.38
C PRO A 166 1.32 16.01 -1.82
N GLU A 167 2.42 16.41 -2.44
CA GLU A 167 3.52 15.60 -2.97
C GLU A 167 3.20 14.93 -4.33
N ARG A 168 1.94 14.84 -4.78
CA ARG A 168 1.65 14.21 -6.06
C ARG A 168 0.29 14.60 -6.65
N LEU A 169 0.30 15.07 -7.88
CA LEU A 169 -0.91 15.25 -8.68
C LEU A 169 -1.35 13.96 -9.40
N GLY A 170 -0.46 12.98 -9.50
CA GLY A 170 -0.73 11.71 -10.17
C GLY A 170 -1.12 11.90 -11.64
N VAL A 171 -2.18 11.22 -12.06
CA VAL A 171 -2.71 11.30 -13.43
C VAL A 171 -3.25 12.70 -13.79
N PHE A 172 -3.50 13.52 -12.79
CA PHE A 172 -4.03 14.88 -12.97
C PHE A 172 -2.91 15.91 -13.24
N ALA A 173 -1.62 15.56 -13.08
CA ALA A 173 -0.50 16.46 -13.38
C ALA A 173 -0.60 17.00 -14.81
N MET A 174 -0.81 16.11 -15.77
CA MET A 174 -0.95 16.48 -17.19
C MET A 174 -2.15 17.40 -17.44
N LEU A 175 -3.29 17.15 -16.80
CA LEU A 175 -4.48 18.00 -16.92
C LEU A 175 -4.25 19.36 -16.28
N TYR A 176 -3.53 19.42 -15.16
CA TYR A 176 -3.13 20.67 -14.52
C TYR A 176 -2.21 21.48 -15.42
N ASP A 177 -1.19 20.82 -16.00
CA ASP A 177 -0.24 21.48 -16.91
C ASP A 177 -0.95 22.01 -18.16
N TRP A 178 -1.88 21.23 -18.75
CA TRP A 178 -2.68 21.70 -19.88
C TRP A 178 -3.55 22.91 -19.52
N ALA A 179 -4.21 22.88 -18.38
CA ALA A 179 -5.03 23.99 -17.90
C ALA A 179 -4.18 25.24 -17.62
N HIS A 180 -2.97 25.06 -17.06
CA HIS A 180 -2.06 26.16 -16.74
C HIS A 180 -1.37 26.76 -17.96
N THR A 181 -1.00 25.94 -18.93
CA THR A 181 -0.28 26.36 -20.15
C THR A 181 -1.19 26.73 -21.31
N GLY A 182 -2.50 26.50 -21.19
CA GLY A 182 -3.49 26.79 -22.23
C GLY A 182 -3.37 25.87 -23.45
N HIS A 183 -2.76 24.69 -23.32
CA HIS A 183 -2.77 23.68 -24.39
C HIS A 183 -4.16 23.06 -24.49
N ASN A 184 -4.73 23.15 -25.68
CA ASN A 184 -5.97 22.46 -26.08
C ASN A 184 -5.65 21.18 -26.81
#